data_abcb3007a187facd0c45f73f71f9eb03
#
_entry.id   abcb3007a187facd0c45f73f71f9eb03
#
_cell.length_a   1.000
_cell.length_b   1.000
_cell.length_c   1.000
_cell.angle_alpha   90.00
_cell.angle_beta   90.00
_cell.angle_gamma   90.00
#
_symmetry.space_group_name_H-M   'P 1'
#
loop_
_entity.id
_entity.type
_entity.pdbx_description
1 polymer ?
#
loop_
_entity_poly.entity_id
_entity_poly.type
_entity_poly.pdbx_seq_one_letter_code
_entity_poly.pdbx_strand_id
1 'polypeptide(L)'
;ALANCSDVVSGTFACFNGDIVSSLEITPVLDLHKKNGGIGTLALWEVEDPTRFGIVGLDDNSRITQFKEKPTKEEVFSNLINAGSYVLEDDIFDIMPRGKHSIEREIFPGLAADGQLNGKQFSGYFIDAGTPESWSEGVQACIRNKRFSSGEVCGGSWFSNPMAKVIDGARIVG
;
A
#
# COMPACT_ATOMS: atom_id res chain seq x y z
N ALA A 1 -8.39 -13.75 -1.35
CA ALA A 1 -9.28 -12.88 -0.54
C ALA A 1 -10.14 -12.01 -1.48
N LEU A 2 -9.52 -11.18 -2.35
CA LEU A 2 -10.24 -10.21 -3.20
C LEU A 2 -11.33 -10.88 -4.07
N ALA A 3 -11.05 -12.01 -4.72
CA ALA A 3 -12.02 -12.72 -5.56
C ALA A 3 -13.32 -13.12 -4.83
N ASN A 4 -13.31 -13.21 -3.49
CA ASN A 4 -14.52 -13.51 -2.72
C ASN A 4 -15.47 -12.30 -2.59
N CYS A 5 -15.05 -11.13 -3.09
CA CYS A 5 -15.86 -9.91 -3.09
C CYS A 5 -16.58 -9.67 -4.42
N SER A 6 -16.37 -10.53 -5.43
CA SER A 6 -16.95 -10.36 -6.79
C SER A 6 -18.47 -10.18 -6.80
N ASP A 7 -19.18 -10.84 -5.88
CA ASP A 7 -20.65 -10.79 -5.83
C ASP A 7 -21.20 -9.52 -5.14
N VAL A 8 -20.32 -8.72 -4.49
CA VAL A 8 -20.74 -7.56 -3.68
C VAL A 8 -20.07 -6.26 -4.11
N VAL A 9 -19.09 -6.33 -5.03
CA VAL A 9 -18.37 -5.17 -5.56
C VAL A 9 -18.72 -5.02 -7.04
N SER A 10 -19.04 -3.79 -7.47
CA SER A 10 -19.30 -3.46 -8.87
C SER A 10 -18.73 -2.09 -9.22
N GLY A 11 -18.25 -1.93 -10.47
CA GLY A 11 -17.61 -0.72 -10.96
C GLY A 11 -16.25 -0.47 -10.31
N THR A 12 -15.80 0.78 -10.33
CA THR A 12 -14.51 1.21 -9.77
C THR A 12 -14.54 1.13 -8.24
N PHE A 13 -13.56 0.47 -7.63
CA PHE A 13 -13.45 0.33 -6.18
C PHE A 13 -12.02 0.52 -5.67
N ALA A 14 -11.89 0.86 -4.39
CA ALA A 14 -10.60 0.90 -3.70
C ALA A 14 -10.36 -0.39 -2.90
N CYS A 15 -9.13 -0.90 -2.96
CA CYS A 15 -8.68 -2.07 -2.22
C CYS A 15 -7.39 -1.74 -1.47
N PHE A 16 -7.30 -2.15 -0.21
CA PHE A 16 -6.16 -1.88 0.67
C PHE A 16 -5.68 -3.16 1.34
N ASN A 17 -4.36 -3.35 1.41
CA ASN A 17 -3.77 -4.32 2.31
C ASN A 17 -3.99 -3.85 3.75
N GLY A 18 -4.50 -4.75 4.62
CA GLY A 18 -4.93 -4.39 5.97
C GLY A 18 -3.79 -4.15 6.97
N ASP A 19 -2.56 -4.40 6.57
CA ASP A 19 -1.34 -4.26 7.38
C ASP A 19 -0.45 -3.08 6.94
N ILE A 20 -0.92 -2.23 6.03
CA ILE A 20 -0.18 -1.05 5.58
C ILE A 20 -0.66 0.20 6.34
N VAL A 21 0.29 0.91 6.93
CA VAL A 21 0.10 2.23 7.54
C VAL A 21 0.88 3.27 6.76
N SER A 22 0.20 4.20 6.13
CA SER A 22 0.85 5.19 5.27
C SER A 22 0.16 6.55 5.28
N SER A 23 0.86 7.56 4.75
CA SER A 23 0.30 8.89 4.50
C SER A 23 -0.50 8.98 3.20
N LEU A 24 -0.85 7.85 2.60
CA LEU A 24 -1.60 7.81 1.35
C LEU A 24 -2.94 8.56 1.43
N GLU A 25 -3.21 9.33 0.40
CA GLU A 25 -4.53 9.84 0.05
C GLU A 25 -5.02 9.14 -1.22
N ILE A 26 -6.20 8.54 -1.15
CA ILE A 26 -6.72 7.71 -2.26
C ILE A 26 -7.20 8.54 -3.45
N THR A 27 -7.62 9.78 -3.23
CA THR A 27 -8.16 10.66 -4.29
C THR A 27 -7.21 10.82 -5.48
N PRO A 28 -5.89 11.11 -5.30
CA PRO A 28 -4.96 11.21 -6.43
C PRO A 28 -4.78 9.90 -7.22
N VAL A 29 -4.98 8.73 -6.58
CA VAL A 29 -4.95 7.43 -7.26
C VAL A 29 -6.20 7.30 -8.15
N LEU A 30 -7.36 7.63 -7.61
CA LEU A 30 -8.63 7.61 -8.33
C LEU A 30 -8.64 8.60 -9.51
N ASP A 31 -8.10 9.80 -9.33
CA ASP A 31 -8.02 10.82 -10.39
C ASP A 31 -7.13 10.35 -11.54
N LEU A 32 -5.96 9.75 -11.23
CA LEU A 32 -5.10 9.16 -12.25
C LEU A 32 -5.78 7.99 -12.96
N HIS A 33 -6.47 7.14 -12.20
CA HIS A 33 -7.22 6.01 -12.74
C HIS A 33 -8.28 6.46 -13.76
N LYS A 34 -9.11 7.43 -13.39
CA LYS A 34 -10.11 8.03 -14.28
C LYS A 34 -9.50 8.68 -15.52
N LYS A 35 -8.35 9.32 -15.37
CA LYS A 35 -7.66 9.98 -16.47
C LYS A 35 -7.08 9.00 -17.49
N ASN A 36 -6.41 7.96 -17.00
CA ASN A 36 -5.65 7.03 -17.83
C ASN A 36 -6.46 5.79 -18.25
N GLY A 37 -7.53 5.45 -17.52
CA GLY A 37 -8.27 4.20 -17.71
C GLY A 37 -7.42 2.96 -17.40
N GLY A 38 -7.86 1.80 -17.86
CA GLY A 38 -7.25 0.51 -17.57
C GLY A 38 -7.93 -0.19 -16.41
N ILE A 39 -7.48 -1.40 -16.05
CA ILE A 39 -8.10 -2.23 -15.01
C ILE A 39 -7.65 -1.84 -13.61
N GLY A 40 -6.45 -1.22 -13.47
CA GLY A 40 -5.97 -0.87 -12.16
C GLY A 40 -5.02 0.32 -12.10
N THR A 41 -5.01 0.98 -10.96
CA THR A 41 -4.02 1.99 -10.59
C THR A 41 -3.51 1.70 -9.18
N LEU A 42 -2.18 1.54 -9.06
CA LEU A 42 -1.49 1.19 -7.83
C LEU A 42 -0.88 2.44 -7.19
N ALA A 43 -0.97 2.53 -5.87
CA ALA A 43 -0.13 3.45 -5.11
C ALA A 43 1.29 2.90 -5.04
N LEU A 44 2.27 3.76 -5.26
CA LEU A 44 3.68 3.40 -5.31
C LEU A 44 4.48 4.21 -4.29
N TRP A 45 5.48 3.57 -3.71
CA TRP A 45 6.45 4.20 -2.82
C TRP A 45 7.88 3.89 -3.26
N GLU A 46 8.80 4.80 -2.99
CA GLU A 46 10.22 4.57 -3.20
C GLU A 46 10.85 4.11 -1.88
N VAL A 47 11.60 3.00 -1.91
CA VAL A 47 12.27 2.41 -0.75
C VAL A 47 13.73 2.08 -1.06
N GLU A 48 14.56 1.97 -0.02
CA GLU A 48 15.98 1.61 -0.18
C GLU A 48 16.17 0.14 -0.53
N ASP A 49 15.43 -0.77 0.13
CA ASP A 49 15.46 -2.21 -0.14
C ASP A 49 14.08 -2.68 -0.65
N PRO A 50 13.90 -2.83 -1.97
CA PRO A 50 12.64 -3.24 -2.55
C PRO A 50 12.42 -4.76 -2.59
N THR A 51 13.39 -5.58 -2.18
CA THR A 51 13.35 -7.05 -2.36
C THR A 51 12.21 -7.75 -1.64
N ARG A 52 11.60 -7.09 -0.65
CA ARG A 52 10.47 -7.62 0.12
C ARG A 52 9.10 -7.34 -0.50
N PHE A 53 9.05 -6.54 -1.55
CA PHE A 53 7.83 -6.00 -2.16
C PHE A 53 7.73 -6.36 -3.63
N GLY A 54 6.58 -6.07 -4.23
CA GLY A 54 6.45 -6.01 -5.68
C GLY A 54 7.08 -4.73 -6.21
N ILE A 55 7.99 -4.83 -7.18
CA ILE A 55 8.62 -3.68 -7.82
C ILE A 55 7.97 -3.37 -9.15
N VAL A 56 7.99 -2.10 -9.55
CA VAL A 56 7.37 -1.65 -10.80
C VAL A 56 8.31 -0.79 -11.63
N GLY A 57 8.25 -0.96 -12.94
CA GLY A 57 8.75 0.01 -13.92
C GLY A 57 7.62 0.95 -14.32
N LEU A 58 7.88 2.25 -14.31
CA LEU A 58 6.90 3.29 -14.62
C LEU A 58 7.38 4.11 -15.83
N ASP A 59 6.49 4.38 -16.79
CA ASP A 59 6.77 5.31 -17.89
C ASP A 59 6.37 6.76 -17.55
N ASP A 60 6.68 7.69 -18.48
CA ASP A 60 6.40 9.12 -18.31
C ASP A 60 4.89 9.44 -18.24
N ASN A 61 4.03 8.51 -18.67
CA ASN A 61 2.58 8.64 -18.63
C ASN A 61 1.97 7.98 -17.38
N SER A 62 2.81 7.57 -16.43
CA SER A 62 2.40 6.84 -15.24
C SER A 62 1.79 5.46 -15.52
N ARG A 63 2.14 4.84 -16.67
CA ARG A 63 1.82 3.44 -16.93
C ARG A 63 2.86 2.53 -16.31
N ILE A 64 2.42 1.48 -15.65
CA ILE A 64 3.30 0.40 -15.20
C ILE A 64 3.64 -0.47 -16.41
N THR A 65 4.90 -0.49 -16.76
CA THR A 65 5.43 -1.24 -17.93
C THR A 65 5.98 -2.59 -17.54
N GLN A 66 6.31 -2.78 -16.26
CA GLN A 66 6.84 -4.02 -15.72
C GLN A 66 6.45 -4.15 -14.25
N PHE A 67 6.12 -5.38 -13.83
CA PHE A 67 5.83 -5.73 -12.44
C PHE A 67 6.56 -7.01 -12.07
N LYS A 68 7.23 -7.02 -10.92
CA LYS A 68 7.90 -8.21 -10.37
C LYS A 68 7.68 -8.31 -8.87
N GLU A 69 7.04 -9.36 -8.41
CA GLU A 69 6.81 -9.61 -6.97
C GLU A 69 8.02 -10.24 -6.32
N LYS A 70 8.51 -9.62 -5.25
CA LYS A 70 9.63 -10.09 -4.39
C LYS A 70 10.84 -10.55 -5.21
N PRO A 71 11.50 -9.61 -5.92
CA PRO A 71 12.65 -9.93 -6.75
C PRO A 71 13.84 -10.37 -5.91
N THR A 72 14.73 -11.16 -6.49
CA THR A 72 16.10 -11.30 -5.95
C THR A 72 16.87 -10.00 -6.15
N LYS A 73 18.01 -9.82 -5.49
CA LYS A 73 18.83 -8.60 -5.63
C LYS A 73 19.25 -8.35 -7.09
N GLU A 74 19.52 -9.41 -7.82
CA GLU A 74 19.92 -9.39 -9.23
C GLU A 74 18.76 -9.01 -10.17
N GLU A 75 17.53 -9.23 -9.74
CA GLU A 75 16.31 -8.92 -10.50
C GLU A 75 15.76 -7.52 -10.23
N VAL A 76 16.34 -6.78 -9.26
CA VAL A 76 15.88 -5.43 -8.94
C VAL A 76 16.19 -4.48 -10.09
N PHE A 77 15.14 -3.95 -10.71
CA PHE A 77 15.22 -2.95 -11.78
C PHE A 77 14.67 -1.58 -11.37
N SER A 78 14.04 -1.49 -10.19
CA SER A 78 13.41 -0.28 -9.69
C SER A 78 13.31 -0.29 -8.17
N ASN A 79 13.41 0.86 -7.53
CA ASN A 79 13.13 1.05 -6.11
C ASN A 79 11.67 1.48 -5.84
N LEU A 80 10.85 1.66 -6.89
CA LEU A 80 9.43 1.89 -6.75
C LEU A 80 8.72 0.58 -6.44
N ILE A 81 8.04 0.55 -5.30
CA ILE A 81 7.30 -0.62 -4.84
C ILE A 81 5.79 -0.43 -4.93
N ASN A 82 5.10 -1.54 -5.07
CA ASN A 82 3.67 -1.64 -4.85
C ASN A 82 3.36 -1.43 -3.36
N ALA A 83 2.63 -0.37 -3.03
CA ALA A 83 2.32 0.02 -1.66
C ALA A 83 1.05 -0.66 -1.08
N GLY A 84 0.52 -1.70 -1.74
CA GLY A 84 -0.62 -2.45 -1.23
C GLY A 84 -1.94 -1.66 -1.16
N SER A 85 -2.06 -0.62 -1.99
CA SER A 85 -3.27 0.20 -2.07
C SER A 85 -3.60 0.43 -3.54
N TYR A 86 -4.84 0.14 -3.93
CA TYR A 86 -5.24 0.07 -5.33
C TYR A 86 -6.58 0.76 -5.57
N VAL A 87 -6.74 1.30 -6.78
CA VAL A 87 -8.05 1.56 -7.40
C VAL A 87 -8.17 0.59 -8.57
N LEU A 88 -9.24 -0.20 -8.58
CA LEU A 88 -9.45 -1.29 -9.53
C LEU A 88 -10.84 -1.19 -10.15
N GLU A 89 -10.99 -1.67 -11.39
CA GLU A 89 -12.28 -1.94 -12.00
C GLU A 89 -12.75 -3.36 -11.67
N ASP A 90 -14.06 -3.59 -11.65
CA ASP A 90 -14.63 -4.93 -11.39
C ASP A 90 -14.31 -5.94 -12.50
N ASP A 91 -13.95 -5.49 -13.71
CA ASP A 91 -13.38 -6.34 -14.76
C ASP A 91 -12.18 -7.19 -14.30
N ILE A 92 -11.51 -6.80 -13.22
CA ILE A 92 -10.41 -7.59 -12.64
C ILE A 92 -10.87 -8.98 -12.19
N PHE A 93 -12.12 -9.13 -11.79
CA PHE A 93 -12.68 -10.42 -11.36
C PHE A 93 -12.80 -11.42 -12.51
N ASP A 94 -13.00 -10.94 -13.74
CA ASP A 94 -13.13 -11.80 -14.93
C ASP A 94 -11.80 -12.46 -15.32
N ILE A 95 -10.68 -11.84 -14.96
CA ILE A 95 -9.32 -12.35 -15.25
C ILE A 95 -8.69 -13.11 -14.08
N MET A 96 -9.34 -13.11 -12.91
CA MET A 96 -8.84 -13.85 -11.75
C MET A 96 -9.06 -15.36 -11.92
N PRO A 97 -8.02 -16.19 -11.72
CA PRO A 97 -8.18 -17.64 -11.75
C PRO A 97 -9.07 -18.12 -10.60
N ARG A 98 -9.74 -19.24 -10.82
CA ARG A 98 -10.50 -19.90 -9.74
C ARG A 98 -9.56 -20.50 -8.71
N GLY A 99 -9.90 -20.32 -7.43
CA GLY A 99 -9.14 -20.90 -6.32
C GLY A 99 -8.07 -19.97 -5.75
N LYS A 100 -7.05 -20.56 -5.14
CA LYS A 100 -5.96 -19.83 -4.48
C LYS A 100 -5.00 -19.26 -5.52
N HIS A 101 -4.84 -17.96 -5.55
CA HIS A 101 -3.93 -17.22 -6.42
C HIS A 101 -3.39 -15.97 -5.72
N SER A 102 -2.34 -15.37 -6.29
CA SER A 102 -1.79 -14.08 -5.89
C SER A 102 -2.01 -13.06 -7.00
N ILE A 103 -2.66 -11.95 -6.67
CA ILE A 103 -2.87 -10.85 -7.59
C ILE A 103 -1.54 -10.26 -8.09
N GLU A 104 -0.54 -10.19 -7.20
CA GLU A 104 0.78 -9.64 -7.48
C GLU A 104 1.64 -10.53 -8.38
N ARG A 105 1.44 -11.84 -8.28
CA ARG A 105 2.25 -12.80 -9.06
C ARG A 105 1.60 -13.24 -10.36
N GLU A 106 0.28 -13.32 -10.37
CA GLU A 106 -0.46 -13.98 -11.45
C GLU A 106 -1.27 -12.99 -12.30
N ILE A 107 -1.65 -11.83 -11.76
CA ILE A 107 -2.53 -10.86 -12.43
C ILE A 107 -1.74 -9.61 -12.85
N PHE A 108 -1.11 -8.92 -11.90
CA PHE A 108 -0.45 -7.64 -12.18
C PHE A 108 0.64 -7.70 -13.27
N PRO A 109 1.49 -8.76 -13.37
CA PRO A 109 2.47 -8.83 -14.46
C PRO A 109 1.82 -8.85 -15.85
N GLY A 110 0.72 -9.57 -16.03
CA GLY A 110 -0.04 -9.61 -17.27
C GLY A 110 -0.66 -8.25 -17.59
N LEU A 111 -1.35 -7.64 -16.63
CA LEU A 111 -1.95 -6.32 -16.79
C LEU A 111 -0.91 -5.23 -17.09
N ALA A 112 0.29 -5.32 -16.49
CA ALA A 112 1.39 -4.41 -16.81
C ALA A 112 1.86 -4.56 -18.26
N ALA A 113 2.05 -5.80 -18.74
CA ALA A 113 2.42 -6.08 -20.12
C ALA A 113 1.36 -5.60 -21.12
N ASP A 114 0.08 -5.68 -20.78
CA ASP A 114 -1.05 -5.26 -21.60
C ASP A 114 -1.35 -3.75 -21.48
N GLY A 115 -0.55 -2.99 -20.69
CA GLY A 115 -0.75 -1.55 -20.48
C GLY A 115 -2.03 -1.21 -19.73
N GLN A 116 -2.57 -2.14 -18.94
CA GLN A 116 -3.81 -1.98 -18.17
C GLN A 116 -3.59 -1.54 -16.72
N LEU A 117 -2.33 -1.33 -16.30
CA LEU A 117 -1.98 -0.81 -14.99
C LEU A 117 -1.36 0.57 -15.04
N ASN A 118 -1.74 1.41 -14.08
CA ASN A 118 -1.11 2.70 -13.81
C ASN A 118 -0.45 2.69 -12.44
N GLY A 119 0.49 3.61 -12.21
CA GLY A 119 1.16 3.81 -10.95
C GLY A 119 1.14 5.27 -10.51
N LYS A 120 0.69 5.54 -9.29
CA LYS A 120 0.76 6.85 -8.66
C LYS A 120 1.79 6.84 -7.55
N GLN A 121 2.92 7.54 -7.75
CA GLN A 121 3.95 7.67 -6.74
C GLN A 121 3.55 8.66 -5.65
N PHE A 122 3.85 8.31 -4.41
CA PHE A 122 3.66 9.11 -3.21
C PHE A 122 4.97 9.26 -2.44
N SER A 123 4.98 10.20 -1.52
CA SER A 123 6.03 10.43 -0.53
C SER A 123 5.42 10.57 0.87
N GLY A 124 6.25 10.50 1.90
CA GLY A 124 5.82 10.55 3.29
C GLY A 124 6.15 9.24 4.02
N TYR A 125 5.32 8.81 4.97
CA TYR A 125 5.56 7.56 5.67
C TYR A 125 4.79 6.40 5.04
N PHE A 126 5.48 5.27 4.95
CA PHE A 126 4.95 3.98 4.51
C PHE A 126 5.52 2.90 5.43
N ILE A 127 4.67 2.14 6.08
CA ILE A 127 5.03 1.13 7.07
C ILE A 127 4.21 -0.12 6.79
N ASP A 128 4.93 -1.21 6.50
CA ASP A 128 4.37 -2.57 6.47
C ASP A 128 4.36 -3.10 7.91
N ALA A 129 3.18 -3.06 8.55
CA ALA A 129 2.98 -3.41 9.96
C ALA A 129 2.88 -4.94 10.20
N GLY A 130 3.57 -5.74 9.40
CA GLY A 130 3.55 -7.19 9.45
C GLY A 130 4.34 -7.82 10.60
N THR A 131 5.11 -7.05 11.38
CA THR A 131 5.81 -7.51 12.58
C THR A 131 5.42 -6.68 13.81
N PRO A 132 5.62 -7.19 15.06
CA PRO A 132 5.36 -6.41 16.28
C PRO A 132 6.09 -5.07 16.30
N GLU A 133 7.35 -5.03 15.83
CA GLU A 133 8.19 -3.84 15.77
C GLU A 133 7.62 -2.82 14.79
N SER A 134 7.34 -3.23 13.55
CA SER A 134 6.78 -2.35 12.53
C SER A 134 5.34 -1.94 12.84
N TRP A 135 4.57 -2.79 13.52
CA TRP A 135 3.26 -2.42 14.03
C TRP A 135 3.35 -1.27 15.06
N SER A 136 4.28 -1.37 16.03
CA SER A 136 4.54 -0.30 17.00
C SER A 136 4.98 0.99 16.32
N GLU A 137 5.84 0.90 15.29
CA GLU A 137 6.24 2.04 14.48
C GLU A 137 5.04 2.68 13.74
N GLY A 138 4.17 1.87 13.16
CA GLY A 138 2.94 2.32 12.50
C GLY A 138 2.02 3.08 13.44
N VAL A 139 1.80 2.58 14.66
CA VAL A 139 1.02 3.28 15.69
C VAL A 139 1.66 4.62 16.06
N GLN A 140 2.98 4.65 16.26
CA GLN A 140 3.71 5.89 16.56
C GLN A 140 3.62 6.90 15.40
N ALA A 141 3.70 6.44 14.15
CA ALA A 141 3.53 7.29 12.98
C ALA A 141 2.13 7.92 12.94
N CYS A 142 1.08 7.14 13.20
CA CYS A 142 -0.29 7.65 13.28
C CYS A 142 -0.44 8.73 14.36
N ILE A 143 0.14 8.51 15.54
CA ILE A 143 0.08 9.45 16.66
C ILE A 143 0.85 10.74 16.33
N ARG A 144 2.10 10.64 15.86
CA ARG A 144 2.93 11.81 15.49
C ARG A 144 2.28 12.67 14.41
N ASN A 145 1.64 12.03 13.44
CA ASN A 145 0.98 12.71 12.34
C ASN A 145 -0.47 13.10 12.66
N LYS A 146 -0.95 12.84 13.89
CA LYS A 146 -2.33 13.10 14.33
C LYS A 146 -3.39 12.47 13.42
N ARG A 147 -3.04 11.37 12.77
CA ARG A 147 -3.92 10.63 11.88
C ARG A 147 -4.62 9.55 12.68
N PHE A 148 -5.92 9.68 12.85
CA PHE A 148 -6.77 8.75 13.62
C PHE A 148 -6.48 8.67 15.12
N SER A 149 -5.60 9.52 15.67
CA SER A 149 -5.24 9.51 17.09
C SER A 149 -4.91 10.90 17.61
N SER A 150 -5.29 11.17 18.86
CA SER A 150 -4.92 12.35 19.63
C SER A 150 -3.86 12.08 20.70
N GLY A 151 -3.24 10.90 20.69
CA GLY A 151 -2.21 10.52 21.64
C GLY A 151 -0.87 11.22 21.43
N GLU A 152 0.11 10.87 22.26
CA GLU A 152 1.48 11.41 22.23
C GLU A 152 2.51 10.27 22.19
N VAL A 153 3.68 10.57 21.64
CA VAL A 153 4.85 9.67 21.65
C VAL A 153 5.94 10.35 22.49
N CYS A 154 6.32 9.72 23.59
CA CYS A 154 7.34 10.19 24.51
C CYS A 154 8.40 9.12 24.73
N GLY A 155 9.68 9.46 24.51
CA GLY A 155 10.82 8.60 24.87
C GLY A 155 10.78 7.18 24.33
N GLY A 156 10.23 6.96 23.13
CA GLY A 156 10.08 5.63 22.52
C GLY A 156 8.81 4.88 22.93
N SER A 157 8.07 5.38 23.91
CA SER A 157 6.75 4.87 24.30
C SER A 157 5.65 5.72 23.69
N TRP A 158 4.47 5.14 23.51
CA TRP A 158 3.31 5.85 22.94
C TRP A 158 2.02 5.50 23.71
N PHE A 159 1.06 6.40 23.67
CA PHE A 159 -0.28 6.18 24.16
C PHE A 159 -1.30 6.93 23.29
N SER A 160 -2.42 6.29 23.01
CA SER A 160 -3.46 6.80 22.11
C SER A 160 -4.73 7.27 22.84
N ASN A 161 -4.80 7.09 24.17
CA ASN A 161 -5.96 7.52 24.93
C ASN A 161 -5.90 9.04 25.19
N PRO A 162 -6.84 9.83 24.66
CA PRO A 162 -6.87 11.28 24.88
C PRO A 162 -7.07 11.66 26.36
N MET A 163 -7.51 10.72 27.20
CA MET A 163 -7.63 10.90 28.65
C MET A 163 -6.35 10.55 29.41
N ALA A 164 -5.38 9.93 28.75
CA ALA A 164 -4.09 9.59 29.36
C ALA A 164 -3.31 10.88 29.62
N LYS A 165 -2.88 11.08 30.86
CA LYS A 165 -1.97 12.15 31.27
C LYS A 165 -0.68 11.54 31.73
N VAL A 166 0.44 11.97 31.13
CA VAL A 166 1.76 11.68 31.70
C VAL A 166 1.97 12.64 32.86
N ILE A 167 2.07 12.08 34.07
CA ILE A 167 2.43 12.86 35.27
C ILE A 167 3.94 13.05 35.22
N ASP A 168 4.39 14.26 35.50
CA ASP A 168 5.82 14.62 35.55
C ASP A 168 6.59 13.64 36.46
N GLY A 169 7.64 13.01 35.91
CA GLY A 169 8.41 11.96 36.58
C GLY A 169 7.89 10.53 36.39
N ALA A 170 6.78 10.31 35.71
CA ALA A 170 6.32 8.97 35.38
C ALA A 170 7.28 8.33 34.33
N ARG A 171 7.76 7.14 34.64
CA ARG A 171 8.60 6.33 33.75
C ARG A 171 7.73 5.19 33.20
N ILE A 172 7.42 5.21 31.89
CA ILE A 172 6.79 4.08 31.25
C ILE A 172 7.91 3.10 30.93
N VAL A 173 7.90 1.95 31.60
CA VAL A 173 8.81 0.83 31.35
C VAL A 173 7.99 -0.22 30.58
N GLY A 174 8.38 -0.46 29.33
CA GLY A 174 7.81 -1.53 28.50
C GLY A 174 8.42 -2.88 28.84
#